data_cc035f92fbd10debff7f2a01557456af
#
_entry.id   cc035f92fbd10debff7f2a01557456af
#
_cell.length_a   1.000
_cell.length_b   1.000
_cell.length_c   1.000
_cell.angle_alpha   90.00
_cell.angle_beta   90.00
_cell.angle_gamma   90.00
#
_symmetry.space_group_name_H-M   'P 1'
#
loop_
_entity.id
_entity.type
_entity.pdbx_description
1 polymer ?
#
loop_
_entity_poly.entity_id
_entity_poly.type
_entity_poly.pdbx_seq_one_letter_code
_entity_poly.pdbx_strand_id
1 'polypeptide(L)'
;VAACVLLLLAVADACWLAVSDERNLFRVVAGAEAAASGDLVIPADEQAVTLHARVLADGPAALSRHVRAELDTPDLEVRFVELQGRLWRARILAQPGSPAGDRRMAVRFGAQPLAEAPIYTVRVFPDAAALRADQPSLLLRLAGVQPFWAVLALLPVALLAGALVYRQGGRDLERLLASGTGPIYRLARRGHGWEVVFGLGRAHGVLPGDRMIVLDPGRRPVGDLVVHEADTETATATVPLDANIGPGHFVARADRERT
;
A
#
# COMPACT_ATOMS: atom_id res chain seq x y z
N VAL A 1 -14.90 4.14 0.03
CA VAL A 1 -14.00 4.91 -0.87
C VAL A 1 -12.95 5.67 -0.07
N ALA A 2 -13.34 6.51 0.92
CA ALA A 2 -12.38 7.34 1.69
C ALA A 2 -11.27 6.52 2.37
N ALA A 3 -11.60 5.39 3.03
CA ALA A 3 -10.62 4.52 3.68
C ALA A 3 -9.58 3.95 2.70
N CYS A 4 -10.01 3.57 1.50
CA CYS A 4 -9.11 3.07 0.46
C CYS A 4 -8.17 4.17 -0.07
N VAL A 5 -8.67 5.40 -0.22
CA VAL A 5 -7.85 6.55 -0.64
C VAL A 5 -6.80 6.86 0.42
N LEU A 6 -7.18 6.91 1.70
CA LEU A 6 -6.24 7.13 2.79
C LEU A 6 -5.19 6.04 2.89
N LEU A 7 -5.58 4.78 2.70
CA LEU A 7 -4.64 3.65 2.67
C LEU A 7 -3.64 3.80 1.51
N LEU A 8 -4.11 4.15 0.31
CA LEU A 8 -3.23 4.36 -0.84
C LEU A 8 -2.25 5.50 -0.61
N LEU A 9 -2.70 6.61 -0.01
CA LEU A 9 -1.82 7.72 0.34
C LEU A 9 -0.76 7.32 1.39
N ALA A 10 -1.15 6.54 2.41
CA ALA A 10 -0.21 6.05 3.41
C ALA A 10 0.82 5.07 2.82
N VAL A 11 0.40 4.20 1.89
CA VAL A 11 1.31 3.29 1.16
C VAL A 11 2.26 4.08 0.26
N ALA A 12 1.75 5.08 -0.47
CA ALA A 12 2.58 5.93 -1.33
C ALA A 12 3.64 6.69 -0.50
N ASP A 13 3.27 7.22 0.66
CA ASP A 13 4.19 7.91 1.57
C ASP A 13 5.24 6.94 2.16
N ALA A 14 4.85 5.70 2.50
CA ALA A 14 5.76 4.65 2.94
C ALA A 14 6.77 4.25 1.84
N CYS A 15 6.31 4.09 0.61
CA CYS A 15 7.17 3.82 -0.53
C CYS A 15 8.11 4.99 -0.82
N TRP A 16 7.60 6.22 -0.75
CA TRP A 16 8.42 7.41 -0.91
C TRP A 16 9.52 7.49 0.14
N LEU A 17 9.20 7.24 1.41
CA LEU A 17 10.18 7.18 2.49
C LEU A 17 11.27 6.14 2.21
N ALA A 18 10.89 4.94 1.79
CA ALA A 18 11.84 3.85 1.51
C ALA A 18 12.79 4.14 0.34
N VAL A 19 12.34 4.91 -0.65
CA VAL A 19 13.17 5.31 -1.82
C VAL A 19 14.00 6.55 -1.53
N SER A 20 13.46 7.48 -0.73
CA SER A 20 14.08 8.77 -0.44
C SER A 20 15.01 8.72 0.76
N ASP A 21 15.06 7.61 1.50
CA ASP A 21 15.96 7.46 2.65
C ASP A 21 17.41 7.33 2.15
N GLU A 22 18.18 8.38 2.39
CA GLU A 22 19.59 8.43 2.02
C GLU A 22 20.39 7.53 2.97
N ARG A 23 20.83 6.37 2.48
CA ARG A 23 21.52 5.32 3.25
C ARG A 23 22.74 5.82 4.04
N ASN A 24 23.33 6.93 3.63
CA ASN A 24 24.54 7.50 4.21
C ASN A 24 24.26 8.78 5.01
N LEU A 25 22.98 9.12 5.28
CA LEU A 25 22.61 10.31 6.02
C LEU A 25 21.98 9.94 7.37
N PHE A 26 22.63 10.39 8.44
CA PHE A 26 22.11 10.28 9.81
C PHE A 26 21.61 11.63 10.27
N ARG A 27 20.49 11.63 10.96
CA ARG A 27 19.82 12.84 11.45
C ARG A 27 19.82 12.83 12.98
N VAL A 28 20.35 13.88 13.59
CA VAL A 28 20.42 13.99 15.06
C VAL A 28 20.05 15.41 15.51
N VAL A 29 19.39 15.54 16.65
CA VAL A 29 19.11 16.84 17.28
C VAL A 29 20.23 17.16 18.24
N ALA A 30 20.62 18.43 18.33
CA ALA A 30 21.60 18.91 19.31
C ALA A 30 21.19 18.54 20.73
N GLY A 31 22.09 17.92 21.49
CA GLY A 31 21.82 17.41 22.84
C GLY A 31 21.11 16.06 22.89
N ALA A 32 20.87 15.39 21.75
CA ALA A 32 20.19 14.08 21.72
C ALA A 32 21.04 12.98 21.08
N GLU A 33 20.63 11.74 21.29
CA GLU A 33 21.21 10.57 20.65
C GLU A 33 20.37 10.13 19.45
N ALA A 34 21.05 9.68 18.38
CA ALA A 34 20.43 9.03 17.23
C ALA A 34 21.07 7.66 16.97
N ALA A 35 20.26 6.70 16.56
CA ALA A 35 20.77 5.42 16.10
C ALA A 35 21.34 5.56 14.68
N ALA A 36 22.49 4.94 14.43
CA ALA A 36 23.15 4.89 13.14
C ALA A 36 23.52 3.45 12.81
N SER A 37 23.45 3.08 11.55
CA SER A 37 23.90 1.79 11.07
C SER A 37 24.45 1.93 9.66
N GLY A 38 25.46 1.13 9.33
CA GLY A 38 26.05 1.18 8.00
C GLY A 38 26.94 -0.04 7.75
N ASP A 39 27.45 -0.12 6.54
CA ASP A 39 28.32 -1.22 6.14
C ASP A 39 29.79 -0.90 6.44
N LEU A 40 30.46 -1.86 7.04
CA LEU A 40 31.91 -1.82 7.25
C LEU A 40 32.63 -2.38 6.03
N VAL A 41 33.55 -1.62 5.47
CA VAL A 41 34.44 -2.12 4.44
C VAL A 41 35.62 -2.80 5.14
N ILE A 42 35.71 -4.11 4.98
CA ILE A 42 36.79 -4.93 5.53
C ILE A 42 37.76 -5.20 4.37
N PRO A 43 39.04 -4.80 4.49
CA PRO A 43 40.06 -5.14 3.50
C PRO A 43 40.13 -6.65 3.26
N ALA A 44 40.43 -7.05 2.04
CA ALA A 44 40.46 -8.46 1.65
C ALA A 44 41.74 -9.22 2.11
N ASP A 45 42.65 -8.55 2.82
CA ASP A 45 43.84 -9.16 3.35
C ASP A 45 43.53 -10.13 4.48
N GLU A 46 44.32 -11.17 4.61
CA GLU A 46 44.10 -12.26 5.58
C GLU A 46 44.12 -11.75 7.02
N GLN A 47 44.90 -10.72 7.31
CA GLN A 47 44.99 -10.12 8.65
C GLN A 47 43.69 -9.40 9.05
N ALA A 48 43.12 -8.66 8.14
CA ALA A 48 41.84 -7.94 8.40
C ALA A 48 40.68 -8.92 8.58
N VAL A 49 40.62 -9.99 7.78
CA VAL A 49 39.61 -11.04 7.92
C VAL A 49 39.72 -11.75 9.26
N THR A 50 40.97 -12.09 9.68
CA THR A 50 41.23 -12.76 10.97
C THR A 50 40.87 -11.82 12.15
N LEU A 51 41.22 -10.54 12.05
CA LEU A 51 40.89 -9.53 13.04
C LEU A 51 39.37 -9.36 13.18
N HIS A 52 38.66 -9.28 12.06
CA HIS A 52 37.20 -9.18 12.04
C HIS A 52 36.53 -10.39 12.75
N ALA A 53 36.98 -11.61 12.45
CA ALA A 53 36.49 -12.81 13.12
C ALA A 53 36.74 -12.78 14.65
N ARG A 54 37.89 -12.27 15.11
CA ARG A 54 38.16 -12.08 16.54
C ARG A 54 37.24 -11.03 17.17
N VAL A 55 37.05 -9.87 16.51
CA VAL A 55 36.17 -8.82 17.02
C VAL A 55 34.75 -9.33 17.20
N LEU A 56 34.25 -10.16 16.26
CA LEU A 56 32.96 -10.79 16.41
C LEU A 56 32.88 -11.77 17.58
N ALA A 57 33.95 -12.52 17.84
CA ALA A 57 34.02 -13.45 18.95
C ALA A 57 34.15 -12.77 20.32
N ASP A 58 34.92 -11.68 20.40
CA ASP A 58 35.20 -10.95 21.65
C ASP A 58 34.07 -10.02 22.08
N GLY A 59 33.10 -9.79 21.18
CA GLY A 59 31.89 -8.99 21.43
C GLY A 59 32.09 -7.45 21.48
N PRO A 60 31.12 -6.72 22.03
CA PRO A 60 31.07 -5.25 21.93
C PRO A 60 32.28 -4.51 22.53
N ALA A 61 32.91 -5.07 23.56
CA ALA A 61 34.05 -4.43 24.22
C ALA A 61 35.31 -4.37 23.34
N ALA A 62 35.48 -5.34 22.41
CA ALA A 62 36.57 -5.35 21.46
C ALA A 62 36.26 -4.43 20.23
N LEU A 63 34.97 -4.25 19.92
CA LEU A 63 34.52 -3.48 18.77
C LEU A 63 35.08 -2.05 18.77
N SER A 64 34.97 -1.32 19.87
CA SER A 64 35.41 0.07 20.00
C SER A 64 36.95 0.26 19.87
N ARG A 65 37.72 -0.84 19.97
CA ARG A 65 39.18 -0.79 19.78
C ARG A 65 39.57 -0.87 18.30
N HIS A 66 38.74 -1.51 17.50
CA HIS A 66 39.06 -1.84 16.11
C HIS A 66 38.19 -1.10 15.09
N VAL A 67 36.95 -0.75 15.46
CA VAL A 67 36.08 0.11 14.62
C VAL A 67 36.15 1.54 15.16
N ARG A 68 36.56 2.46 14.32
CA ARG A 68 36.72 3.88 14.68
C ARG A 68 35.92 4.73 13.75
N ALA A 69 35.23 5.72 14.34
CA ALA A 69 34.62 6.82 13.61
C ALA A 69 35.55 8.03 13.66
N GLU A 70 35.86 8.58 12.51
CA GLU A 70 36.57 9.86 12.39
C GLU A 70 35.58 10.92 11.96
N LEU A 71 35.47 11.96 12.76
CA LEU A 71 34.55 13.07 12.61
C LEU A 71 35.33 14.32 12.26
N ASP A 72 34.76 15.17 11.43
CA ASP A 72 35.34 16.46 11.06
C ASP A 72 35.20 17.51 12.19
N THR A 73 34.40 17.23 13.21
CA THR A 73 34.16 18.13 14.34
C THR A 73 34.16 17.39 15.69
N PRO A 74 34.58 18.05 16.78
CA PRO A 74 34.54 17.46 18.12
C PRO A 74 33.15 17.46 18.77
N ASP A 75 32.14 18.07 18.14
CA ASP A 75 30.80 18.26 18.71
C ASP A 75 29.94 16.97 18.68
N LEU A 76 30.43 15.93 18.02
CA LEU A 76 29.76 14.66 17.88
C LEU A 76 30.57 13.55 18.56
N GLU A 77 29.89 12.64 19.25
CA GLU A 77 30.48 11.41 19.79
C GLU A 77 29.78 10.20 19.18
N VAL A 78 30.56 9.19 18.75
CA VAL A 78 30.04 7.96 18.17
C VAL A 78 30.41 6.80 19.06
N ARG A 79 29.40 6.06 19.52
CA ARG A 79 29.56 4.85 20.34
C ARG A 79 29.06 3.64 19.57
N PHE A 80 29.96 2.76 19.16
CA PHE A 80 29.58 1.51 18.52
C PHE A 80 28.94 0.56 19.54
N VAL A 81 27.81 -0.03 19.15
CA VAL A 81 27.00 -0.91 20.02
C VAL A 81 27.12 -2.35 19.56
N GLU A 82 27.11 -2.59 18.27
CA GLU A 82 27.04 -3.95 17.71
C GLU A 82 27.70 -4.03 16.34
N LEU A 83 28.24 -5.20 16.03
CA LEU A 83 28.69 -5.60 14.70
C LEU A 83 28.10 -6.96 14.34
N GLN A 84 27.32 -7.01 13.27
CA GLN A 84 26.76 -8.24 12.72
C GLN A 84 27.33 -8.45 11.31
N GLY A 85 28.30 -9.36 11.17
CA GLY A 85 29.02 -9.48 9.91
C GLY A 85 29.66 -8.16 9.54
N ARG A 86 29.26 -7.54 8.44
CA ARG A 86 29.74 -6.23 7.98
C ARG A 86 28.89 -5.05 8.44
N LEU A 87 27.71 -5.31 8.99
CA LEU A 87 26.78 -4.28 9.44
C LEU A 87 27.17 -3.81 10.84
N TRP A 88 27.59 -2.56 10.96
CA TRP A 88 27.80 -1.92 12.25
C TRP A 88 26.56 -1.15 12.71
N ARG A 89 26.37 -1.09 14.01
CA ARG A 89 25.38 -0.25 14.68
C ARG A 89 26.07 0.62 15.72
N ALA A 90 25.71 1.89 15.75
CA ALA A 90 26.25 2.86 16.69
C ALA A 90 25.17 3.82 17.18
N ARG A 91 25.47 4.55 18.23
CA ARG A 91 24.74 5.74 18.67
C ARG A 91 25.61 6.96 18.41
N ILE A 92 25.02 7.94 17.76
CA ILE A 92 25.64 9.25 17.54
C ILE A 92 25.03 10.22 18.55
N LEU A 93 25.84 10.80 19.40
CA LEU A 93 25.46 11.81 20.36
C LEU A 93 25.93 13.17 19.84
N ALA A 94 25.03 14.11 19.63
CA ALA A 94 25.38 15.51 19.39
C ALA A 94 25.40 16.25 20.72
N GLN A 95 26.46 17.03 20.96
CA GLN A 95 26.55 17.81 22.20
C GLN A 95 25.50 18.90 22.26
N PRO A 96 25.03 19.29 23.45
CA PRO A 96 24.15 20.45 23.59
C PRO A 96 24.83 21.71 23.06
N GLY A 97 24.14 22.40 22.13
CA GLY A 97 24.72 23.60 21.48
C GLY A 97 25.54 23.32 20.22
N SER A 98 25.62 22.07 19.76
CA SER A 98 26.23 21.77 18.46
C SER A 98 25.55 22.60 17.36
N PRO A 99 26.34 23.30 16.52
CA PRO A 99 25.76 24.11 15.46
C PRO A 99 25.07 23.22 14.42
N ALA A 100 23.89 23.67 13.95
CA ALA A 100 23.14 22.98 12.91
C ALA A 100 23.93 22.91 11.61
N GLY A 101 23.77 21.80 10.88
CA GLY A 101 24.42 21.59 9.58
C GLY A 101 24.95 20.18 9.37
N ASP A 102 25.52 19.96 8.21
CA ASP A 102 26.05 18.65 7.81
C ASP A 102 27.49 18.48 8.29
N ARG A 103 27.78 17.31 8.86
CA ARG A 103 29.09 16.87 9.34
C ARG A 103 29.49 15.59 8.63
N ARG A 104 30.77 15.41 8.38
CA ARG A 104 31.29 14.19 7.75
C ARG A 104 31.79 13.23 8.83
N MET A 105 31.42 11.97 8.64
CA MET A 105 31.86 10.87 9.50
C MET A 105 32.41 9.76 8.60
N ALA A 106 33.65 9.34 8.82
CA ALA A 106 34.23 8.18 8.19
C ALA A 106 34.31 7.03 9.18
N VAL A 107 33.88 5.84 8.80
CA VAL A 107 33.96 4.65 9.65
C VAL A 107 34.98 3.69 9.07
N ARG A 108 36.04 3.38 9.83
CA ARG A 108 37.13 2.50 9.39
C ARG A 108 37.33 1.30 10.31
N PHE A 109 37.86 0.24 9.76
CA PHE A 109 38.19 -0.99 10.46
C PHE A 109 39.72 -1.20 10.55
N GLY A 110 40.22 -1.42 11.76
CA GLY A 110 41.63 -1.66 11.99
C GLY A 110 42.54 -0.51 11.54
N ALA A 111 43.54 -0.83 10.75
CA ALA A 111 44.52 0.13 10.19
C ALA A 111 44.14 0.62 8.79
N GLN A 112 42.91 0.45 8.33
CA GLN A 112 42.44 0.87 7.00
C GLN A 112 42.73 2.36 6.75
N PRO A 113 43.22 2.72 5.56
CA PRO A 113 43.41 4.13 5.19
C PRO A 113 42.09 4.89 5.16
N LEU A 114 42.09 6.14 5.63
CA LEU A 114 40.89 6.98 5.65
C LEU A 114 40.26 7.17 4.25
N ALA A 115 41.10 7.22 3.22
CA ALA A 115 40.64 7.38 1.84
C ALA A 115 39.75 6.21 1.33
N GLU A 116 39.86 5.04 1.93
CA GLU A 116 39.08 3.84 1.57
C GLU A 116 37.89 3.62 2.49
N ALA A 117 37.78 4.43 3.55
CA ALA A 117 36.67 4.31 4.50
C ALA A 117 35.36 4.87 3.92
N PRO A 118 34.22 4.20 4.14
CA PRO A 118 32.95 4.74 3.76
C PRO A 118 32.66 6.06 4.50
N ILE A 119 32.18 7.05 3.74
CA ILE A 119 31.85 8.37 4.27
C ILE A 119 30.34 8.46 4.46
N TYR A 120 29.95 8.92 5.64
CA TYR A 120 28.58 9.19 6.03
C TYR A 120 28.40 10.67 6.32
N THR A 121 27.21 11.19 6.14
CA THR A 121 26.82 12.54 6.53
C THR A 121 25.98 12.47 7.80
N VAL A 122 26.36 13.25 8.80
CA VAL A 122 25.58 13.45 10.01
C VAL A 122 25.00 14.86 9.98
N ARG A 123 23.68 14.96 9.84
CA ARG A 123 22.98 16.25 9.86
C ARG A 123 22.49 16.56 11.24
N VAL A 124 23.01 17.64 11.82
CA VAL A 124 22.63 18.13 13.13
C VAL A 124 21.50 19.15 13.01
N PHE A 125 20.44 18.97 13.77
CA PHE A 125 19.30 19.88 13.83
C PHE A 125 19.27 20.62 15.15
N PRO A 126 18.82 21.90 15.18
CA PRO A 126 18.75 22.67 16.41
C PRO A 126 17.65 22.14 17.36
N ASP A 127 16.58 21.58 16.80
CA ASP A 127 15.45 21.04 17.56
C ASP A 127 14.69 19.94 16.82
N ALA A 128 13.76 19.32 17.50
CA ALA A 128 12.92 18.25 16.96
C ALA A 128 11.92 18.72 15.87
N ALA A 129 11.59 20.01 15.83
CA ALA A 129 10.70 20.55 14.80
C ALA A 129 11.43 20.68 13.46
N ALA A 130 12.68 21.17 13.50
CA ALA A 130 13.55 21.21 12.33
C ALA A 130 13.84 19.79 11.79
N LEU A 131 14.13 18.84 12.68
CA LEU A 131 14.31 17.43 12.31
C LEU A 131 13.04 16.87 11.61
N ARG A 132 11.85 17.12 12.15
CA ARG A 132 10.59 16.68 11.52
C ARG A 132 10.36 17.34 10.16
N ALA A 133 10.69 18.61 10.02
CA ALA A 133 10.54 19.32 8.77
C ALA A 133 11.44 18.76 7.64
N ASP A 134 12.59 18.18 7.97
CA ASP A 134 13.54 17.54 7.02
C ASP A 134 13.15 16.10 6.64
N GLN A 135 12.14 15.52 7.32
CA GLN A 135 11.71 14.16 6.98
C GLN A 135 11.05 14.10 5.59
N PRO A 136 11.41 13.12 4.74
CA PRO A 136 10.81 12.97 3.42
C PRO A 136 9.33 12.56 3.48
N SER A 137 8.91 11.86 4.53
CA SER A 137 7.54 11.40 4.72
C SER A 137 6.61 12.52 5.17
N LEU A 138 5.46 12.66 4.50
CA LEU A 138 4.42 13.62 4.88
C LEU A 138 3.77 13.26 6.22
N LEU A 139 3.55 11.98 6.48
CA LEU A 139 2.96 11.51 7.74
C LEU A 139 3.89 11.78 8.93
N LEU A 140 5.19 11.56 8.78
CA LEU A 140 6.18 11.90 9.80
C LEU A 140 6.23 13.42 10.06
N ARG A 141 6.19 14.23 9.00
CA ARG A 141 6.24 15.70 9.11
C ARG A 141 5.00 16.28 9.78
N LEU A 142 3.81 15.83 9.39
CA LEU A 142 2.53 16.43 9.82
C LEU A 142 2.01 15.83 11.13
N ALA A 143 2.10 14.51 11.26
CA ALA A 143 1.49 13.75 12.36
C ALA A 143 2.51 13.12 13.32
N GLY A 144 3.80 13.07 12.95
CA GLY A 144 4.82 12.35 13.72
C GLY A 144 4.63 10.83 13.74
N VAL A 145 3.80 10.30 12.83
CA VAL A 145 3.46 8.87 12.75
C VAL A 145 4.24 8.23 11.61
N GLN A 146 4.88 7.11 11.88
CA GLN A 146 5.52 6.34 10.82
C GLN A 146 4.47 5.80 9.85
N PRO A 147 4.67 5.94 8.52
CA PRO A 147 3.72 5.50 7.49
C PRO A 147 3.33 4.03 7.63
N PHE A 148 4.26 3.18 8.06
CA PHE A 148 4.02 1.77 8.31
C PHE A 148 2.86 1.52 9.30
N TRP A 149 2.81 2.26 10.41
CA TRP A 149 1.73 2.12 11.39
C TRP A 149 0.39 2.64 10.87
N ALA A 150 0.43 3.68 10.04
CA ALA A 150 -0.77 4.18 9.39
C ALA A 150 -1.34 3.14 8.40
N VAL A 151 -0.49 2.50 7.60
CA VAL A 151 -0.90 1.40 6.71
C VAL A 151 -1.48 0.23 7.50
N LEU A 152 -0.80 -0.19 8.58
CA LEU A 152 -1.25 -1.32 9.42
C LEU A 152 -2.62 -1.06 10.07
N ALA A 153 -2.89 0.19 10.48
CA ALA A 153 -4.17 0.57 11.07
C ALA A 153 -5.28 0.71 10.03
N LEU A 154 -4.98 1.24 8.84
CA LEU A 154 -5.98 1.48 7.80
C LEU A 154 -6.34 0.23 7.01
N LEU A 155 -5.45 -0.74 6.90
CA LEU A 155 -5.67 -1.97 6.15
C LEU A 155 -6.91 -2.76 6.61
N PRO A 156 -7.09 -3.08 7.91
CA PRO A 156 -8.28 -3.80 8.37
C PRO A 156 -9.56 -2.99 8.16
N VAL A 157 -9.50 -1.66 8.29
CA VAL A 157 -10.65 -0.77 8.04
C VAL A 157 -11.07 -0.82 6.57
N ALA A 158 -10.11 -0.77 5.65
CA ALA A 158 -10.38 -0.86 4.22
C ALA A 158 -10.95 -2.23 3.84
N LEU A 159 -10.41 -3.33 4.39
CA LEU A 159 -10.91 -4.69 4.17
C LEU A 159 -12.34 -4.85 4.70
N LEU A 160 -12.61 -4.36 5.90
CA LEU A 160 -13.95 -4.41 6.49
C LEU A 160 -14.95 -3.61 5.64
N ALA A 161 -14.60 -2.40 5.24
CA ALA A 161 -15.43 -1.58 4.36
C ALA A 161 -15.71 -2.28 3.02
N GLY A 162 -14.70 -2.89 2.41
CA GLY A 162 -14.86 -3.68 1.19
C GLY A 162 -15.79 -4.88 1.37
N ALA A 163 -15.63 -5.62 2.47
CA ALA A 163 -16.49 -6.76 2.79
C ALA A 163 -17.96 -6.33 3.01
N LEU A 164 -18.18 -5.20 3.67
CA LEU A 164 -19.53 -4.65 3.87
C LEU A 164 -20.17 -4.25 2.53
N VAL A 165 -19.45 -3.57 1.65
CA VAL A 165 -19.95 -3.21 0.31
C VAL A 165 -20.27 -4.46 -0.50
N TYR A 166 -19.39 -5.46 -0.49
CA TYR A 166 -19.62 -6.73 -1.18
C TYR A 166 -20.88 -7.44 -0.67
N ARG A 167 -21.06 -7.52 0.65
CA ARG A 167 -22.27 -8.13 1.25
C ARG A 167 -23.55 -7.36 0.93
N GLN A 168 -23.49 -6.03 0.88
CA GLN A 168 -24.65 -5.22 0.51
C GLN A 168 -25.04 -5.45 -0.95
N GLY A 169 -24.06 -5.44 -1.87
CA GLY A 169 -24.31 -5.70 -3.30
C GLY A 169 -24.96 -7.07 -3.56
N GLY A 170 -24.51 -8.13 -2.86
CA GLY A 170 -25.15 -9.45 -2.96
C GLY A 170 -26.59 -9.46 -2.50
N ARG A 171 -26.89 -8.83 -1.35
CA ARG A 171 -28.26 -8.75 -0.81
C ARG A 171 -29.21 -7.95 -1.70
N ASP A 172 -28.75 -6.89 -2.32
CA ASP A 172 -29.57 -6.08 -3.20
C ASP A 172 -29.91 -6.84 -4.50
N LEU A 173 -28.97 -7.63 -5.03
CA LEU A 173 -29.24 -8.53 -6.15
C LEU A 173 -30.26 -9.62 -5.78
N GLU A 174 -30.07 -10.28 -4.64
CA GLU A 174 -31.03 -11.29 -4.15
C GLU A 174 -32.44 -10.73 -3.97
N ARG A 175 -32.57 -9.51 -3.42
CA ARG A 175 -33.86 -8.82 -3.28
C ARG A 175 -34.49 -8.50 -4.62
N LEU A 176 -33.70 -8.06 -5.60
CA LEU A 176 -34.17 -7.80 -6.96
C LEU A 176 -34.70 -9.08 -7.60
N LEU A 177 -33.93 -10.17 -7.53
CA LEU A 177 -34.34 -11.47 -8.06
C LEU A 177 -35.59 -12.02 -7.34
N ALA A 178 -35.65 -11.87 -6.02
CA ALA A 178 -36.83 -12.28 -5.23
C ALA A 178 -38.08 -11.45 -5.58
N SER A 179 -37.92 -10.19 -6.00
CA SER A 179 -39.03 -9.37 -6.52
C SER A 179 -39.44 -9.70 -7.96
N GLY A 180 -38.80 -10.70 -8.59
CA GLY A 180 -39.06 -11.06 -9.98
C GLY A 180 -38.45 -10.09 -10.99
N THR A 181 -37.43 -9.32 -10.57
CA THR A 181 -36.71 -8.38 -11.42
C THR A 181 -35.28 -8.85 -11.56
N GLY A 182 -34.78 -9.01 -12.80
CA GLY A 182 -33.41 -9.42 -13.08
C GLY A 182 -32.66 -8.40 -13.92
N PRO A 183 -31.36 -8.18 -13.67
CA PRO A 183 -30.54 -7.30 -14.49
C PRO A 183 -30.26 -7.90 -15.86
N ILE A 184 -30.08 -7.05 -16.86
CA ILE A 184 -29.58 -7.47 -18.16
C ILE A 184 -28.05 -7.60 -18.08
N TYR A 185 -27.54 -8.82 -18.29
CA TYR A 185 -26.10 -9.10 -18.24
C TYR A 185 -25.40 -8.88 -19.56
N ARG A 186 -26.11 -9.18 -20.67
CA ARG A 186 -25.51 -9.13 -21.99
C ARG A 186 -26.51 -8.67 -23.03
N LEU A 187 -26.04 -7.79 -23.93
CA LEU A 187 -26.69 -7.39 -25.15
C LEU A 187 -25.76 -7.72 -26.30
N ALA A 188 -26.19 -8.55 -27.23
CA ALA A 188 -25.42 -8.91 -28.40
C ALA A 188 -26.29 -8.75 -29.64
N ARG A 189 -25.76 -8.15 -30.72
CA ARG A 189 -26.46 -8.07 -31.98
C ARG A 189 -26.38 -9.42 -32.69
N ARG A 190 -27.54 -10.03 -32.96
CA ARG A 190 -27.66 -11.27 -33.73
C ARG A 190 -28.65 -11.10 -34.89
N GLY A 191 -28.14 -11.18 -36.11
CA GLY A 191 -28.97 -11.03 -37.29
C GLY A 191 -29.75 -9.70 -37.32
N HIS A 192 -31.10 -9.79 -37.27
CA HIS A 192 -31.98 -8.64 -37.33
C HIS A 192 -32.50 -8.15 -35.95
N GLY A 193 -31.88 -8.59 -34.85
CA GLY A 193 -32.31 -8.20 -33.51
C GLY A 193 -31.18 -8.16 -32.51
N TRP A 194 -31.53 -7.70 -31.28
CA TRP A 194 -30.67 -7.81 -30.10
C TRP A 194 -31.01 -9.10 -29.35
N GLU A 195 -29.98 -9.92 -29.10
CA GLU A 195 -30.05 -11.01 -28.12
C GLU A 195 -29.80 -10.42 -26.75
N VAL A 196 -30.73 -10.61 -25.82
CA VAL A 196 -30.71 -10.10 -24.45
C VAL A 196 -30.61 -11.28 -23.52
N VAL A 197 -29.54 -11.33 -22.70
CA VAL A 197 -29.38 -12.32 -21.62
C VAL A 197 -29.60 -11.60 -20.30
N PHE A 198 -30.52 -12.10 -19.46
CA PHE A 198 -30.88 -11.49 -18.20
C PHE A 198 -30.95 -12.49 -17.04
N GLY A 199 -30.84 -12.00 -15.80
CA GLY A 199 -30.65 -12.78 -14.59
C GLY A 199 -31.93 -13.33 -13.97
N LEU A 200 -32.89 -13.77 -14.76
CA LEU A 200 -34.04 -14.52 -14.30
C LEU A 200 -34.19 -15.80 -15.15
N GLY A 201 -34.05 -16.95 -14.53
CA GLY A 201 -34.17 -18.24 -15.20
C GLY A 201 -35.27 -19.12 -14.61
N ARG A 202 -35.17 -20.42 -14.82
CA ARG A 202 -36.15 -21.42 -14.32
C ARG A 202 -36.25 -21.43 -12.79
N ALA A 203 -35.14 -21.21 -12.08
CA ALA A 203 -35.18 -21.09 -10.62
C ALA A 203 -36.05 -19.93 -10.14
N HIS A 204 -36.26 -18.93 -10.99
CA HIS A 204 -37.14 -17.78 -10.74
C HIS A 204 -38.53 -17.97 -11.36
N GLY A 205 -38.84 -19.18 -11.91
CA GLY A 205 -40.10 -19.52 -12.53
C GLY A 205 -40.29 -18.90 -13.91
N VAL A 206 -39.23 -18.53 -14.65
CA VAL A 206 -39.30 -18.06 -16.02
C VAL A 206 -39.18 -19.24 -16.97
N LEU A 207 -40.09 -19.31 -17.94
CA LEU A 207 -40.15 -20.36 -18.94
C LEU A 207 -40.03 -19.79 -20.36
N PRO A 208 -39.56 -20.58 -21.32
CA PRO A 208 -39.66 -20.22 -22.72
C PRO A 208 -41.11 -19.87 -23.12
N GLY A 209 -41.30 -18.76 -23.82
CA GLY A 209 -42.58 -18.22 -24.21
C GLY A 209 -43.18 -17.20 -23.23
N ASP A 210 -42.59 -17.03 -22.04
CA ASP A 210 -43.06 -16.02 -21.09
C ASP A 210 -42.84 -14.61 -21.64
N ARG A 211 -43.81 -13.72 -21.43
CA ARG A 211 -43.68 -12.27 -21.67
C ARG A 211 -43.10 -11.58 -20.47
N MET A 212 -42.10 -10.78 -20.70
CA MET A 212 -41.39 -9.99 -19.68
C MET A 212 -41.38 -8.51 -20.09
N ILE A 213 -41.36 -7.63 -19.10
CA ILE A 213 -41.28 -6.19 -19.28
C ILE A 213 -39.82 -5.74 -19.10
N VAL A 214 -39.35 -4.90 -20.01
CA VAL A 214 -38.04 -4.24 -19.85
C VAL A 214 -38.24 -2.92 -19.13
N LEU A 215 -37.44 -2.73 -18.07
CA LEU A 215 -37.45 -1.53 -17.24
C LEU A 215 -36.14 -0.74 -17.46
N ASP A 216 -36.23 0.58 -17.50
CA ASP A 216 -35.07 1.46 -17.50
C ASP A 216 -34.38 1.47 -16.10
N PRO A 217 -33.21 2.11 -15.92
CA PRO A 217 -32.58 2.27 -14.62
C PRO A 217 -33.47 2.96 -13.58
N GLY A 218 -34.43 3.76 -14.01
CA GLY A 218 -35.45 4.40 -13.17
C GLY A 218 -36.65 3.52 -12.86
N ARG A 219 -36.62 2.24 -13.29
CA ARG A 219 -37.70 1.24 -13.14
C ARG A 219 -39.00 1.59 -13.89
N ARG A 220 -38.93 2.35 -14.97
CA ARG A 220 -40.06 2.63 -15.83
C ARG A 220 -40.08 1.63 -16.99
N PRO A 221 -41.27 1.14 -17.38
CA PRO A 221 -41.37 0.22 -18.52
C PRO A 221 -40.97 0.95 -19.81
N VAL A 222 -40.07 0.35 -20.57
CA VAL A 222 -39.56 0.88 -21.85
C VAL A 222 -39.81 -0.08 -23.01
N GLY A 223 -40.28 -1.29 -22.75
CA GLY A 223 -40.60 -2.29 -23.77
C GLY A 223 -40.97 -3.63 -23.16
N ASP A 224 -41.29 -4.58 -24.01
CA ASP A 224 -41.55 -5.95 -23.65
C ASP A 224 -40.65 -6.90 -24.48
N LEU A 225 -40.47 -8.10 -23.98
CA LEU A 225 -39.73 -9.16 -24.66
C LEU A 225 -40.37 -10.54 -24.40
N VAL A 226 -40.09 -11.48 -25.30
CA VAL A 226 -40.56 -12.86 -25.15
C VAL A 226 -39.33 -13.75 -24.97
N VAL A 227 -39.34 -14.58 -23.95
CA VAL A 227 -38.27 -15.51 -23.61
C VAL A 227 -38.19 -16.63 -24.63
N HIS A 228 -37.04 -16.84 -25.27
CA HIS A 228 -36.79 -17.93 -26.18
C HIS A 228 -36.18 -19.14 -25.47
N GLU A 229 -35.27 -18.91 -24.58
CA GLU A 229 -34.57 -19.96 -23.85
C GLU A 229 -34.43 -19.56 -22.36
N ALA A 230 -34.58 -20.53 -21.48
CA ALA A 230 -34.41 -20.32 -20.05
C ALA A 230 -33.53 -21.42 -19.46
N ASP A 231 -32.38 -20.99 -18.93
CA ASP A 231 -31.49 -21.79 -18.09
C ASP A 231 -31.93 -21.76 -16.62
N THR A 232 -31.12 -22.33 -15.73
CA THR A 232 -31.42 -22.35 -14.30
C THR A 232 -31.54 -20.94 -13.70
N GLU A 233 -30.55 -20.07 -13.97
CA GLU A 233 -30.47 -18.74 -13.38
C GLU A 233 -30.66 -17.60 -14.37
N THR A 234 -30.53 -17.87 -15.66
CA THR A 234 -30.60 -16.86 -16.72
C THR A 234 -31.62 -17.24 -17.77
N ALA A 235 -32.13 -16.26 -18.53
CA ALA A 235 -32.90 -16.50 -19.72
C ALA A 235 -32.45 -15.57 -20.85
N THR A 236 -32.78 -16.01 -22.07
CA THR A 236 -32.42 -15.34 -23.32
C THR A 236 -33.68 -14.97 -24.09
N ALA A 237 -33.70 -13.75 -24.58
CA ALA A 237 -34.76 -13.23 -25.42
C ALA A 237 -34.18 -12.47 -26.62
N THR A 238 -34.98 -12.30 -27.66
CA THR A 238 -34.62 -11.43 -28.80
C THR A 238 -35.59 -10.28 -28.90
N VAL A 239 -35.04 -9.07 -29.08
CA VAL A 239 -35.81 -7.86 -29.29
C VAL A 239 -35.42 -7.19 -30.59
N PRO A 240 -36.29 -6.40 -31.22
CA PRO A 240 -35.98 -5.63 -32.42
C PRO A 240 -34.82 -4.67 -32.23
N LEU A 241 -34.13 -4.25 -33.29
CA LEU A 241 -32.99 -3.34 -33.23
C LEU A 241 -33.37 -1.93 -32.82
N ASP A 242 -34.62 -1.52 -33.01
CA ASP A 242 -35.17 -0.23 -32.63
C ASP A 242 -35.64 -0.19 -31.16
N ALA A 243 -35.57 -1.34 -30.44
CA ALA A 243 -35.90 -1.36 -29.04
C ALA A 243 -34.92 -0.51 -28.21
N ASN A 244 -35.47 0.34 -27.34
CA ASN A 244 -34.70 1.22 -26.46
C ASN A 244 -34.19 0.41 -25.25
N ILE A 245 -33.19 -0.45 -25.50
CA ILE A 245 -32.58 -1.31 -24.46
C ILE A 245 -31.09 -1.01 -24.39
N GLY A 246 -30.57 -0.84 -23.18
CA GLY A 246 -29.17 -0.53 -22.95
C GLY A 246 -28.61 -1.15 -21.66
N PRO A 247 -27.32 -0.97 -21.42
CA PRO A 247 -26.70 -1.39 -20.17
C PRO A 247 -27.38 -0.74 -18.95
N GLY A 248 -27.60 -1.53 -17.89
CA GLY A 248 -28.29 -1.07 -16.69
C GLY A 248 -29.81 -1.16 -16.70
N HIS A 249 -30.41 -1.65 -17.79
CA HIS A 249 -31.82 -2.00 -17.80
C HIS A 249 -32.07 -3.30 -17.05
N PHE A 250 -33.34 -3.49 -16.64
CA PHE A 250 -33.80 -4.67 -15.92
C PHE A 250 -34.93 -5.33 -16.71
N VAL A 251 -35.16 -6.61 -16.41
CA VAL A 251 -36.29 -7.37 -16.93
C VAL A 251 -37.13 -7.79 -15.73
N ALA A 252 -38.43 -7.51 -15.79
CA ALA A 252 -39.38 -7.91 -14.77
C ALA A 252 -40.50 -8.78 -15.38
N ARG A 253 -41.08 -9.64 -14.57
CA ARG A 253 -42.22 -10.42 -14.97
C ARG A 253 -43.40 -9.46 -15.24
N ALA A 254 -44.05 -9.60 -16.36
CA ALA A 254 -45.33 -8.96 -16.57
C ALA A 254 -46.32 -9.55 -15.54
N ASP A 255 -46.81 -8.74 -14.58
CA ASP A 255 -47.84 -9.20 -13.68
C ASP A 255 -48.97 -9.79 -14.54
N ARG A 256 -49.27 -11.07 -14.30
CA ARG A 256 -50.51 -11.60 -14.84
C ARG A 256 -51.59 -10.77 -14.18
N GLU A 257 -52.24 -9.88 -14.96
CA GLU A 257 -53.43 -9.20 -14.52
C GLU A 257 -54.28 -10.23 -13.81
N ARG A 258 -54.57 -9.96 -12.52
CA ARG A 258 -55.52 -10.74 -11.74
C ARG A 258 -56.87 -10.56 -12.43
N THR A 259 -57.23 -11.56 -13.22
CA THR A 259 -58.60 -11.76 -13.68
C THR A 259 -59.42 -12.38 -12.54
#